data_8d7230d1808707ee5b5ebc7a21116941
#
_entry.id   8d7230d1808707ee5b5ebc7a21116941
#
_cell.length_a   1.000
_cell.length_b   1.000
_cell.length_c   1.000
_cell.angle_alpha   90.00
_cell.angle_beta   90.00
_cell.angle_gamma   90.00
#
_symmetry.space_group_name_H-M   'P 1'
#
loop_
_entity.id
_entity.type
_entity.pdbx_description
1 polymer ?
#
loop_
_entity_poly.entity_id
_entity_poly.type
_entity_poly.pdbx_seq_one_letter_code
_entity_poly.pdbx_strand_id
1 'polypeptide(L)' 'MNFEIELEQETDDRWIAEIPELPGVLAYGVTPLQAGARAKALALRVLAERMENEDAIPGINSIAFENRYEPVAG' A
#
# COMPACT_ATOMS: atom_id res chain seq x y z
N MET A 1 6.40 8.57 -9.27
CA MET A 1 5.50 7.40 -9.41
C MET A 1 4.33 7.52 -8.45
N ASN A 2 3.19 7.02 -8.86
CA ASN A 2 1.96 7.09 -8.06
C ASN A 2 1.47 5.69 -7.77
N PHE A 3 1.09 5.43 -6.51
CA PHE A 3 0.51 4.18 -6.11
C PHE A 3 -0.88 4.42 -5.52
N GLU A 4 -1.80 3.56 -5.88
CA GLU A 4 -3.14 3.58 -5.31
C GLU A 4 -3.18 2.62 -4.14
N ILE A 5 -3.72 3.07 -3.01
CA ILE A 5 -3.95 2.22 -1.85
C ILE A 5 -5.43 1.93 -1.77
N GLU A 6 -5.80 0.67 -1.98
CA GLU A 6 -7.17 0.24 -1.84
C GLU A 6 -7.44 -0.12 -0.38
N LEU A 7 -8.42 0.56 0.20
CA LEU A 7 -8.79 0.40 1.61
C LEU A 7 -10.19 -0.19 1.70
N GLU A 8 -10.32 -1.30 2.42
CA GLU A 8 -11.58 -1.98 2.60
C GLU A 8 -11.74 -2.42 4.05
N GLN A 9 -12.93 -2.27 4.59
CA GLN A 9 -13.22 -2.78 5.93
C GLN A 9 -13.68 -4.22 5.85
N GLU A 10 -13.06 -5.05 6.67
CA GLU A 10 -13.41 -6.47 6.76
C GLU A 10 -14.63 -6.67 7.67
N THR A 11 -15.20 -7.87 7.62
CA THR A 11 -16.41 -8.18 8.40
C THR A 11 -16.15 -8.17 9.90
N ASP A 12 -14.92 -8.29 10.34
CA ASP A 12 -14.52 -8.25 11.76
C ASP A 12 -14.05 -6.86 12.18
N ASP A 13 -14.45 -5.84 11.44
CA ASP A 13 -14.13 -4.41 11.66
C ASP A 13 -12.67 -4.02 11.45
N ARG A 14 -11.80 -4.95 11.10
CA ARG A 14 -10.44 -4.60 10.70
C ARG A 14 -10.45 -3.96 9.33
N TRP A 15 -9.43 -3.15 9.09
CA TRP A 15 -9.19 -2.57 7.77
C TRP A 15 -8.06 -3.29 7.07
N ILE A 16 -8.19 -3.45 5.76
CA ILE A 16 -7.14 -3.97 4.92
C ILE A 16 -6.74 -2.91 3.91
N ALA A 17 -5.45 -2.76 3.69
CA ALA A 17 -4.89 -1.85 2.71
C ALA A 17 -4.03 -2.65 1.74
N GLU A 18 -4.26 -2.48 0.47
CA GLU A 18 -3.52 -3.18 -0.57
C GLU A 18 -3.04 -2.20 -1.62
N ILE A 19 -1.83 -2.42 -2.12
CA ILE A 19 -1.28 -1.65 -3.24
C ILE A 19 -1.15 -2.60 -4.41
N PRO A 20 -2.13 -2.63 -5.33
CA PRO A 20 -2.17 -3.63 -6.41
C PRO A 20 -0.96 -3.60 -7.33
N GLU A 21 -0.35 -2.41 -7.53
CA GLU A 21 0.83 -2.28 -8.38
C GLU A 21 2.06 -2.98 -7.82
N LEU A 22 2.02 -3.32 -6.53
CA LEU A 22 3.12 -4.00 -5.85
C LEU A 22 2.60 -5.32 -5.28
N PRO A 23 2.69 -6.42 -6.04
CA PRO A 23 2.17 -7.71 -5.58
C PRO A 23 2.72 -8.11 -4.23
N GLY A 24 1.84 -8.53 -3.33
CA GLY A 24 2.22 -8.93 -1.98
C GLY A 24 2.24 -7.79 -0.96
N VAL A 25 2.04 -6.55 -1.39
CA VAL A 25 1.97 -5.40 -0.47
C VAL A 25 0.54 -5.25 0.02
N LEU A 26 0.32 -5.75 1.23
CA LEU A 26 -0.99 -5.79 1.85
C LEU A 26 -0.79 -5.72 3.36
N ALA A 27 -1.63 -4.95 4.05
CA ALA A 27 -1.50 -4.78 5.49
C ALA A 27 -2.87 -4.61 6.14
N TYR A 28 -2.95 -4.96 7.41
CA TYR A 28 -4.16 -4.81 8.20
C TYR A 28 -3.96 -3.73 9.26
N GLY A 29 -5.06 -3.18 9.73
CA GLY A 29 -5.07 -2.25 10.84
C GLY A 29 -6.45 -2.15 11.44
N VAL A 30 -6.54 -1.52 12.62
CA VAL A 30 -7.82 -1.30 13.30
C VAL A 30 -8.51 -0.04 12.77
N THR A 31 -7.77 0.79 12.05
CA THR A 31 -8.31 1.97 11.38
C THR A 31 -7.76 2.01 9.95
N PRO A 32 -8.44 2.73 9.03
CA PRO A 32 -7.90 2.87 7.68
C PRO A 32 -6.56 3.61 7.67
N LEU A 33 -6.38 4.57 8.57
CA LEU A 33 -5.10 5.28 8.69
C LEU A 33 -3.97 4.32 9.06
N GLN A 34 -4.20 3.43 10.01
CA GLN A 34 -3.21 2.46 10.43
C GLN A 34 -2.89 1.45 9.33
N ALA A 35 -3.91 0.89 8.70
CA ALA A 35 -3.73 -0.06 7.60
C ALA A 35 -2.96 0.60 6.45
N GLY A 36 -3.34 1.82 6.09
CA GLY A 36 -2.67 2.57 5.03
C GLY A 36 -1.22 2.86 5.35
N ALA A 37 -0.92 3.26 6.59
CA ALA A 37 0.46 3.53 7.00
C ALA A 37 1.33 2.28 6.92
N ARG A 38 0.79 1.15 7.36
CA ARG A 38 1.50 -0.13 7.29
C ARG A 38 1.75 -0.57 5.85
N ALA A 39 0.77 -0.38 4.97
CA ALA A 39 0.93 -0.71 3.56
C ALA A 39 1.98 0.18 2.90
N LYS A 40 1.99 1.48 3.21
CA LYS A 40 3.02 2.40 2.71
C LYS A 40 4.41 1.99 3.17
N ALA A 41 4.55 1.65 4.44
CA ALA A 41 5.84 1.22 4.98
C ALA A 41 6.34 -0.03 4.24
N LEU A 42 5.45 -0.98 4.00
CA LEU A 42 5.77 -2.19 3.27
C LEU A 42 6.18 -1.89 1.84
N ALA A 43 5.43 -1.00 1.17
CA ALA A 43 5.75 -0.57 -0.19
C ALA A 43 7.14 0.06 -0.27
N LEU A 44 7.47 0.93 0.69
CA LEU A 44 8.77 1.59 0.71
C LEU A 44 9.91 0.61 0.93
N ARG A 45 9.68 -0.43 1.75
CA ARG A 45 10.67 -1.49 1.93
C ARG A 45 10.89 -2.28 0.65
N VAL A 46 9.81 -2.60 -0.07
CA VAL A 46 9.91 -3.31 -1.34
C VAL A 46 10.69 -2.49 -2.36
N LEU A 47 10.39 -1.20 -2.45
CA LEU A 47 11.09 -0.30 -3.36
C LEU A 47 12.56 -0.15 -2.99
N ALA A 48 12.85 0.00 -1.70
CA ALA A 48 14.22 0.09 -1.22
C ALA A 48 15.02 -1.17 -1.56
N GLU A 49 14.42 -2.34 -1.35
CA GLU A 49 15.07 -3.61 -1.68
C GLU A 49 15.36 -3.73 -3.17
N ARG A 50 14.42 -3.30 -4.02
CA ARG A 50 14.65 -3.30 -5.46
C ARG A 50 15.80 -2.40 -5.85
N MET A 51 15.86 -1.22 -5.25
CA MET A 51 16.95 -0.28 -5.53
C MET A 51 18.31 -0.82 -5.10
N GLU A 52 18.35 -1.59 -4.02
CA GLU A 52 19.60 -2.18 -3.53
C GLU A 52 20.06 -3.36 -4.38
N ASN A 53 19.12 -4.13 -4.93
CA ASN A 53 19.43 -5.37 -5.65
C ASN A 53 19.35 -5.22 -7.17
N GLU A 54 18.75 -4.15 -7.66
CA GLU A 54 18.58 -3.88 -9.07
C GLU A 54 19.08 -2.48 -9.38
N ASP A 55 19.08 -2.14 -10.66
CA ASP A 55 19.43 -0.80 -11.09
C ASP A 55 18.31 0.20 -10.74
N ALA A 56 18.49 1.42 -11.17
CA ALA A 56 17.56 2.50 -10.87
C ALA A 56 16.11 2.14 -11.25
N ILE A 57 15.18 2.55 -10.39
CA ILE A 57 13.75 2.43 -10.66
C ILE A 57 13.30 3.73 -11.31
N PRO A 58 12.77 3.69 -12.56
CA PRO A 58 12.27 4.90 -13.20
C PRO A 58 11.18 5.57 -12.37
N GLY A 59 11.28 6.89 -12.22
CA GLY A 59 10.27 7.66 -11.49
C GLY A 59 10.42 7.67 -9.98
N ILE A 60 11.46 7.05 -9.42
CA ILE A 60 11.63 6.95 -7.97
C ILE A 60 11.88 8.30 -7.29
N ASN A 61 12.22 9.33 -8.03
CA ASN A 61 12.49 10.65 -7.46
C ASN A 61 11.23 11.30 -6.86
N SER A 62 10.07 10.79 -7.19
CA SER A 62 8.81 11.30 -6.68
C SER A 62 7.86 10.12 -6.43
N ILE A 63 7.43 9.96 -5.19
CA ILE A 63 6.50 8.90 -4.81
C ILE A 63 5.28 9.54 -4.19
N ALA A 64 4.09 9.19 -4.68
CA ALA A 64 2.84 9.63 -4.12
C ALA A 64 1.92 8.44 -3.90
N PHE A 65 1.18 8.47 -2.80
CA PHE A 65 0.16 7.46 -2.50
C PHE A 65 -1.20 8.13 -2.49
N GLU A 66 -2.18 7.47 -3.08
CA GLU A 66 -3.54 7.96 -3.16
C GLU A 66 -4.48 6.92 -2.58
N ASN A 67 -5.25 7.30 -1.58
CA ASN A 67 -6.20 6.41 -0.91
C ASN A 67 -7.47 6.25 -1.74
N ARG A 68 -7.91 5.02 -1.87
CA ARG A 68 -9.17 4.68 -2.50
C ARG A 68 -9.95 3.78 -1.55
N TYR A 69 -11.09 4.26 -1.08
CA TYR A 69 -11.95 3.50 -0.20
C TYR A 69 -12.90 2.64 -1.01
N GLU A 70 -12.83 1.33 -0.80
CA GLU A 70 -13.71 0.40 -1.48
C GLU A 70 -15.01 0.25 -0.68
N PRO A 71 -16.15 0.04 -1.35
CA PRO A 71 -17.39 -0.22 -0.64
C PRO A 71 -17.29 -1.51 0.17
N VAL A 72 -17.89 -1.50 1.36
CA VAL A 72 -17.93 -2.70 2.19
C VAL A 72 -18.71 -3.75 1.43
N ALA A 73 -18.11 -4.95 1.26
CA ALA A 73 -18.77 -6.08 0.68
C ALA A 73 -19.86 -6.53 1.66
N GLY A 74 -21.11 -6.29 1.28
CA GLY A 74 -22.15 -6.47 2.19
C GLY A 74 -23.24 -7.34 1.88
#